data_131e7b01cfa172e93710c137f0ee18c6
#
_entry.id   131e7b01cfa172e93710c137f0ee18c6
#
_cell.length_a   1.000
_cell.length_b   1.000
_cell.length_c   1.000
_cell.angle_alpha   90.00
_cell.angle_beta   90.00
_cell.angle_gamma   90.00
#
_symmetry.space_group_name_H-M   'P 1'
#
loop_
_entity.id
_entity.type
_entity.pdbx_description
1 polymer ?
#
loop_
_entity_poly.entity_id
_entity_poly.type
_entity_poly.pdbx_seq_one_letter_code
_entity_poly.pdbx_strand_id
1 'polypeptide(L)'
;MRQQMALGSFIFGLSRNFAYHSLVRTSDGGWKSIDILTSKPKSSQVGQGLQGLTITGKSMYATAMDRLDELRALQALRIPLPLVDGIGRNWGLWQINKVSETQSDVIDDGTAMVVGWVIELTEFADA
;
A
#
# COMPACT_ATOMS: atom_id res chain seq x y z
N MET A 1 16.51 15.38 -7.07
CA MET A 1 15.29 15.27 -6.25
C MET A 1 15.20 13.87 -5.69
N ARG A 2 15.03 13.77 -4.39
CA ARG A 2 14.90 12.43 -3.75
C ARG A 2 13.44 12.01 -3.72
N GLN A 3 13.21 10.75 -4.02
CA GLN A 3 11.91 10.11 -3.86
C GLN A 3 12.06 8.87 -2.99
N GLN A 4 11.04 8.58 -2.19
CA GLN A 4 11.05 7.37 -1.37
C GLN A 4 10.66 6.15 -2.19
N MET A 5 9.70 6.32 -3.10
CA MET A 5 9.11 5.22 -3.84
C MET A 5 8.31 5.75 -5.01
N ALA A 6 8.17 4.95 -6.05
CA ALA A 6 7.27 5.26 -7.17
C ALA A 6 6.36 4.06 -7.43
N LEU A 7 5.06 4.33 -7.49
CA LEU A 7 4.04 3.34 -7.88
C LEU A 7 3.48 3.79 -9.22
N GLY A 8 3.97 3.17 -10.30
CA GLY A 8 3.69 3.67 -11.63
C GLY A 8 4.20 5.10 -11.78
N SER A 9 3.32 6.02 -12.11
CA SER A 9 3.66 7.44 -12.24
C SER A 9 3.53 8.21 -10.94
N PHE A 10 3.01 7.59 -9.87
CA PHE A 10 2.80 8.25 -8.59
C PHE A 10 4.07 8.18 -7.74
N ILE A 11 4.53 9.33 -7.26
CA ILE A 11 5.80 9.42 -6.52
C ILE A 11 5.53 9.75 -5.05
N PHE A 12 6.12 8.94 -4.16
CA PHE A 12 6.12 9.20 -2.72
C PHE A 12 7.41 9.93 -2.34
N GLY A 13 7.30 11.00 -1.60
CA GLY A 13 8.45 11.74 -1.13
C GLY A 13 8.06 13.07 -0.52
N LEU A 14 8.99 13.68 0.22
CA LEU A 14 8.76 14.96 0.88
C LEU A 14 8.51 16.09 -0.13
N SER A 15 9.18 16.06 -1.26
CA SER A 15 9.03 17.09 -2.28
C SER A 15 7.64 17.13 -2.89
N ARG A 16 6.88 16.03 -2.76
CA ARG A 16 5.50 15.93 -3.25
C ARG A 16 4.48 16.07 -2.14
N ASN A 17 4.92 16.40 -0.92
CA ASN A 17 4.06 16.42 0.28
C ASN A 17 3.32 15.11 0.47
N PHE A 18 3.95 14.00 0.12
CA PHE A 18 3.35 12.68 0.23
C PHE A 18 4.41 11.64 0.59
N ALA A 19 5.06 11.85 1.74
CA ALA A 19 6.06 10.92 2.25
C ALA A 19 5.38 9.86 3.11
N TYR A 20 5.69 8.59 2.87
CA TYR A 20 5.25 7.55 3.78
C TYR A 20 6.26 7.41 4.93
N HIS A 21 5.80 6.98 6.09
CA HIS A 21 6.68 6.74 7.24
C HIS A 21 6.67 5.29 7.71
N SER A 22 5.77 4.48 7.20
CA SER A 22 5.69 3.07 7.59
C SER A 22 5.22 2.24 6.40
N LEU A 23 5.86 1.09 6.24
CA LEU A 23 5.49 0.12 5.22
C LEU A 23 5.54 -1.26 5.85
N VAL A 24 4.44 -2.00 5.76
CA VAL A 24 4.36 -3.37 6.24
C VAL A 24 4.16 -4.28 5.04
N ARG A 25 5.02 -5.26 4.91
CA ARG A 25 4.94 -6.26 3.86
C ARG A 25 4.57 -7.60 4.49
N THR A 26 3.52 -8.21 3.99
CA THR A 26 3.03 -9.49 4.50
C THR A 26 3.08 -10.54 3.40
N SER A 27 3.68 -11.67 3.70
CA SER A 27 3.71 -12.80 2.78
C SER A 27 3.27 -14.06 3.52
N ASP A 28 2.53 -14.91 2.82
CA ASP A 28 2.00 -16.15 3.37
C ASP A 28 2.78 -17.30 2.75
N GLY A 29 3.28 -18.20 3.61
CA GLY A 29 4.06 -19.37 3.17
C GLY A 29 3.22 -20.50 2.58
N GLY A 30 1.89 -20.41 2.70
CA GLY A 30 1.00 -21.45 2.14
C GLY A 30 0.96 -22.73 2.95
N TRP A 31 1.21 -22.66 4.25
CA TRP A 31 1.16 -23.83 5.12
C TRP A 31 -0.10 -23.82 5.97
N LYS A 32 -0.67 -24.97 6.17
CA LYS A 32 -1.86 -25.15 6.98
C LYS A 32 -1.68 -26.35 7.90
N SER A 33 -2.12 -26.22 9.15
CA SER A 33 -2.15 -27.33 10.10
C SER A 33 -3.38 -28.18 9.89
N ILE A 34 -3.20 -29.49 9.90
CA ILE A 34 -4.29 -30.45 9.86
C ILE A 34 -4.30 -31.18 11.19
N ASP A 35 -5.42 -31.09 11.91
CA ASP A 35 -5.59 -31.79 13.18
C ASP A 35 -5.85 -33.27 12.94
N ILE A 36 -5.16 -34.12 13.72
CA ILE A 36 -5.32 -35.55 13.68
C ILE A 36 -5.70 -36.02 15.08
N LEU A 37 -6.78 -36.77 15.19
CA LEU A 37 -7.35 -37.14 16.49
C LEU A 37 -6.39 -37.91 17.41
N THR A 38 -5.48 -38.69 16.85
CA THR A 38 -4.62 -39.61 17.63
C THR A 38 -3.14 -39.24 17.58
N SER A 39 -2.77 -38.13 16.95
CA SER A 39 -1.36 -37.74 16.83
C SER A 39 -1.25 -36.21 16.77
N LYS A 40 0.00 -35.71 16.67
CA LYS A 40 0.24 -34.28 16.50
C LYS A 40 -0.39 -33.78 15.21
N PRO A 41 -0.88 -32.53 15.20
CA PRO A 41 -1.31 -31.92 13.95
C PRO A 41 -0.18 -31.94 12.92
N LYS A 42 -0.53 -32.20 11.69
CA LYS A 42 0.42 -32.19 10.57
C LYS A 42 0.28 -30.91 9.77
N SER A 43 1.41 -30.43 9.24
CA SER A 43 1.43 -29.31 8.31
C SER A 43 1.09 -29.79 6.91
N SER A 44 0.25 -29.04 6.23
CA SER A 44 -0.10 -29.31 4.85
C SER A 44 0.17 -28.08 4.02
N GLN A 45 0.76 -28.26 2.85
CA GLN A 45 1.00 -27.17 1.92
C GLN A 45 -0.26 -26.88 1.12
N VAL A 46 -0.72 -25.64 1.18
CA VAL A 46 -1.81 -25.14 0.34
C VAL A 46 -1.24 -24.10 -0.61
N GLY A 47 -2.04 -23.60 -1.52
CA GLY A 47 -1.59 -22.56 -2.44
C GLY A 47 -1.04 -21.36 -1.67
N GLN A 48 0.09 -20.82 -2.13
CA GLN A 48 0.69 -19.63 -1.53
C GLN A 48 -0.16 -18.40 -1.85
N GLY A 49 -0.51 -17.65 -0.82
CA GLY A 49 -1.27 -16.42 -1.00
C GLY A 49 -0.45 -15.30 -1.62
N LEU A 50 -1.14 -14.31 -2.16
CA LEU A 50 -0.48 -13.12 -2.70
C LEU A 50 0.07 -12.27 -1.56
N GLN A 51 1.19 -11.62 -1.81
CA GLN A 51 1.79 -10.71 -0.85
C GLN A 51 0.94 -9.44 -0.74
N GLY A 52 0.92 -8.87 0.45
CA GLY A 52 0.24 -7.61 0.72
C GLY A 52 1.22 -6.56 1.21
N LEU A 53 0.96 -5.31 0.84
CA LEU A 53 1.68 -4.16 1.35
C LEU A 53 0.70 -3.19 1.98
N THR A 54 1.07 -2.64 3.13
CA THR A 54 0.33 -1.56 3.77
C THR A 54 1.29 -0.40 3.95
N ILE A 55 0.98 0.73 3.31
CA ILE A 55 1.82 1.92 3.34
C ILE A 55 1.06 3.00 4.08
N THR A 56 1.68 3.57 5.12
CA THR A 56 1.05 4.55 5.99
C THR A 56 1.86 5.83 6.00
N GLY A 57 1.18 6.97 5.98
CA GLY A 57 1.84 8.25 6.06
C GLY A 57 0.92 9.35 6.51
N LYS A 58 1.49 10.54 6.69
CA LYS A 58 0.76 11.76 7.00
C LYS A 58 1.26 12.86 6.09
N SER A 59 0.35 13.67 5.61
CA SER A 59 0.66 14.81 4.77
C SER A 59 -0.09 16.03 5.27
N MET A 60 0.36 17.21 4.89
CA MET A 60 -0.18 18.46 5.39
C MET A 60 -0.99 19.18 4.31
N TYR A 61 -2.07 19.83 4.74
CA TYR A 61 -2.89 20.75 3.95
C TYR A 61 -3.63 20.06 2.78
N ALA A 62 -4.34 20.89 2.02
CA ALA A 62 -5.18 20.43 0.92
C ALA A 62 -4.41 19.73 -0.20
N THR A 63 -3.12 20.02 -0.37
CA THR A 63 -2.28 19.36 -1.37
C THR A 63 -2.27 17.85 -1.20
N ALA A 64 -2.33 17.38 0.06
CA ALA A 64 -2.38 15.96 0.36
C ALA A 64 -3.64 15.31 -0.18
N MET A 65 -4.75 16.05 -0.14
CA MET A 65 -6.04 15.57 -0.67
C MET A 65 -5.96 15.39 -2.18
N ASP A 66 -5.31 16.32 -2.87
CA ASP A 66 -5.10 16.22 -4.31
C ASP A 66 -4.24 15.01 -4.67
N ARG A 67 -3.21 14.72 -3.88
CA ARG A 67 -2.37 13.54 -4.08
C ARG A 67 -3.16 12.26 -3.91
N LEU A 68 -4.04 12.21 -2.92
CA LEU A 68 -4.89 11.04 -2.71
C LEU A 68 -5.89 10.86 -3.85
N ASP A 69 -6.40 11.95 -4.40
CA ASP A 69 -7.29 11.87 -5.55
C ASP A 69 -6.56 11.35 -6.79
N GLU A 70 -5.31 11.75 -7.02
CA GLU A 70 -4.47 11.18 -8.07
C GLU A 70 -4.32 9.67 -7.89
N LEU A 71 -4.09 9.23 -6.65
CA LEU A 71 -3.93 7.81 -6.34
C LEU A 71 -5.22 7.04 -6.58
N ARG A 72 -6.36 7.64 -6.23
CA ARG A 72 -7.66 7.03 -6.49
C ARG A 72 -7.95 6.94 -7.99
N ALA A 73 -7.47 7.90 -8.77
CA ALA A 73 -7.59 7.85 -10.21
C ALA A 73 -6.79 6.66 -10.79
N LEU A 74 -5.61 6.41 -10.25
CA LEU A 74 -4.83 5.22 -10.63
C LEU A 74 -5.54 3.93 -10.22
N GLN A 75 -6.14 3.92 -9.04
CA GLN A 75 -6.92 2.78 -8.56
C GLN A 75 -8.09 2.48 -9.50
N ALA A 76 -8.75 3.51 -9.99
CA ALA A 76 -9.90 3.36 -10.88
C ALA A 76 -9.56 2.76 -12.23
N LEU A 77 -8.32 2.84 -12.65
CA LEU A 77 -7.85 2.21 -13.88
C LEU A 77 -7.84 0.69 -13.80
N ARG A 78 -7.77 0.14 -12.59
CA ARG A 78 -7.78 -1.31 -12.33
C ARG A 78 -6.70 -2.06 -13.09
N ILE A 79 -5.52 -1.47 -13.17
CA ILE A 79 -4.36 -2.11 -13.81
C ILE A 79 -3.26 -2.30 -12.77
N PRO A 80 -2.40 -3.33 -12.92
CA PRO A 80 -1.25 -3.46 -12.06
C PRO A 80 -0.23 -2.37 -12.37
N LEU A 81 0.45 -1.90 -11.34
CA LEU A 81 1.43 -0.82 -11.44
C LEU A 81 2.78 -1.29 -10.92
N PRO A 82 3.87 -0.93 -11.58
CA PRO A 82 5.20 -1.28 -11.08
C PRO A 82 5.53 -0.46 -9.84
N LEU A 83 6.13 -1.11 -8.85
CA LEU A 83 6.57 -0.48 -7.62
C LEU A 83 8.10 -0.50 -7.56
N VAL A 84 8.70 0.67 -7.44
CA VAL A 84 10.16 0.82 -7.36
C VAL A 84 10.47 1.73 -6.18
N ASP A 85 11.39 1.32 -5.31
CA ASP A 85 11.77 2.16 -4.18
C ASP A 85 12.84 3.19 -4.57
N GLY A 86 13.16 4.10 -3.63
CA GLY A 86 14.07 5.21 -3.90
C GLY A 86 15.53 4.79 -4.10
N ILE A 87 15.87 3.57 -3.77
CA ILE A 87 17.22 3.03 -3.97
C ILE A 87 17.32 2.15 -5.22
N GLY A 88 16.28 2.14 -6.05
CA GLY A 88 16.27 1.45 -7.32
C GLY A 88 15.82 0.00 -7.28
N ARG A 89 15.35 -0.48 -6.13
CA ARG A 89 14.89 -1.86 -6.01
C ARG A 89 13.52 -2.01 -6.67
N ASN A 90 13.39 -2.98 -7.56
CA ASN A 90 12.14 -3.28 -8.23
C ASN A 90 11.34 -4.29 -7.40
N TRP A 91 10.14 -3.91 -6.98
CA TRP A 91 9.26 -4.74 -6.17
C TRP A 91 8.24 -5.53 -6.99
N GLY A 92 8.22 -5.32 -8.31
CA GLY A 92 7.29 -5.99 -9.20
C GLY A 92 6.01 -5.20 -9.41
N LEU A 93 4.96 -5.90 -9.85
CA LEU A 93 3.66 -5.30 -10.15
C LEU A 93 2.71 -5.46 -8.97
N TRP A 94 1.98 -4.40 -8.67
CA TRP A 94 1.06 -4.37 -7.54
C TRP A 94 -0.27 -3.75 -7.94
N GLN A 95 -1.35 -4.24 -7.32
CA GLN A 95 -2.69 -3.69 -7.49
C GLN A 95 -3.02 -2.81 -6.30
N ILE A 96 -3.67 -1.69 -6.55
CA ILE A 96 -4.18 -0.83 -5.48
C ILE A 96 -5.55 -1.37 -5.06
N ASN A 97 -5.63 -1.93 -3.86
CA ASN A 97 -6.89 -2.47 -3.36
C ASN A 97 -7.69 -1.43 -2.61
N LYS A 98 -7.03 -0.66 -1.75
CA LYS A 98 -7.74 0.25 -0.85
C LYS A 98 -6.92 1.49 -0.58
N VAL A 99 -7.56 2.64 -0.64
CA VAL A 99 -6.97 3.92 -0.26
C VAL A 99 -7.87 4.52 0.81
N SER A 100 -7.33 4.76 1.99
CA SER A 100 -8.07 5.34 3.11
C SER A 100 -7.44 6.65 3.51
N GLU A 101 -8.25 7.62 3.87
CA GLU A 101 -7.75 8.89 4.38
C GLU A 101 -8.48 9.27 5.66
N THR A 102 -7.75 9.92 6.56
CA THR A 102 -8.29 10.47 7.79
C THR A 102 -7.92 11.95 7.83
N GLN A 103 -8.91 12.80 7.82
CA GLN A 103 -8.70 14.24 7.91
C GLN A 103 -8.77 14.67 9.38
N SER A 104 -7.78 15.44 9.81
CA SER A 104 -7.69 15.94 11.18
C SER A 104 -7.46 17.43 11.14
N ASP A 105 -7.83 18.12 12.24
CA ASP A 105 -7.66 19.55 12.36
C ASP A 105 -8.31 20.30 11.21
N VAL A 106 -9.56 19.95 10.94
CA VAL A 106 -10.34 20.56 9.86
C VAL A 106 -10.77 21.96 10.28
N ILE A 107 -10.47 22.96 9.44
CA ILE A 107 -10.82 24.33 9.72
C ILE A 107 -12.21 24.69 9.16
N ASP A 108 -12.65 25.94 9.36
CA ASP A 108 -14.03 26.37 9.09
C ASP A 108 -14.51 26.13 7.65
N ASP A 109 -13.60 26.20 6.68
CA ASP A 109 -13.97 26.00 5.26
C ASP A 109 -13.90 24.52 4.84
N GLY A 110 -13.65 23.61 5.78
CA GLY A 110 -13.55 22.19 5.48
C GLY A 110 -12.17 21.71 5.06
N THR A 111 -11.16 22.58 5.05
CA THR A 111 -9.80 22.20 4.70
C THR A 111 -9.15 21.44 5.86
N ALA A 112 -8.65 20.25 5.59
CA ALA A 112 -7.91 19.47 6.58
C ALA A 112 -6.47 19.97 6.67
N MET A 113 -6.00 20.22 7.89
CA MET A 113 -4.61 20.64 8.12
C MET A 113 -3.66 19.44 8.14
N VAL A 114 -4.16 18.29 8.57
CA VAL A 114 -3.40 17.04 8.61
C VAL A 114 -4.23 15.96 7.94
N VAL A 115 -3.63 15.23 7.00
CA VAL A 115 -4.28 14.11 6.33
C VAL A 115 -3.44 12.87 6.58
N GLY A 116 -4.00 11.94 7.35
CA GLY A 116 -3.42 10.61 7.51
C GLY A 116 -3.95 9.71 6.43
N TRP A 117 -3.11 8.86 5.87
CA TRP A 117 -3.52 7.98 4.78
C TRP A 117 -2.91 6.60 4.93
N VAL A 118 -3.66 5.61 4.46
CA VAL A 118 -3.24 4.21 4.43
C VAL A 118 -3.57 3.66 3.05
N ILE A 119 -2.60 3.05 2.42
CA ILE A 119 -2.73 2.45 1.10
C ILE A 119 -2.47 0.96 1.23
N GLU A 120 -3.40 0.14 0.76
CA GLU A 120 -3.25 -1.31 0.75
C GLU A 120 -3.09 -1.79 -0.67
N LEU A 121 -1.99 -2.52 -0.90
CA LEU A 121 -1.65 -3.07 -2.21
C LEU A 121 -1.60 -4.59 -2.10
N THR A 122 -1.93 -5.25 -3.20
CA THR A 122 -1.79 -6.70 -3.33
C THR A 122 -0.90 -6.99 -4.52
N GLU A 123 -0.02 -7.96 -4.37
CA GLU A 123 0.83 -8.44 -5.44
C GLU A 123 0.00 -8.88 -6.64
N PHE A 124 0.40 -8.46 -7.84
CA PHE A 124 -0.23 -8.96 -9.06
C PHE A 124 0.52 -10.21 -9.51
N ALA A 125 -0.19 -11.31 -9.50
CA ALA A 125 0.34 -12.57 -10.01
C ALA A 125 -0.16 -12.80 -11.42
N ASP A 126 0.77 -12.95 -12.33
CA ASP A 126 0.44 -13.31 -13.70
C ASP A 126 0.21 -14.82 -13.75
N ALA A 127 -0.97 -15.21 -14.20
CA ALA A 127 -1.36 -16.62 -14.20
C ALA A 127 -0.59 -17.43 -15.23
#